data_dc97bcec95a68f847faa0bfd3864fac7
#
_entry.id   dc97bcec95a68f847faa0bfd3864fac7
#
_cell.length_a   1.000
_cell.length_b   1.000
_cell.length_c   1.000
_cell.angle_alpha   90.00
_cell.angle_beta   90.00
_cell.angle_gamma   90.00
#
_symmetry.space_group_name_H-M   'P 1'
#
loop_
_entity.id
_entity.type
_entity.pdbx_description
1 polymer ?
#
loop_
_entity_poly.entity_id
_entity_poly.type
_entity_poly.pdbx_seq_one_letter_code
_entity_poly.pdbx_strand_id
1 'polypeptide(L)'
;MTILLVRHARAGRRDRWRGDDRLRPLSKAGKAQAQALPDLLLGIGGDQSRLVSSPWVRCIETLAPLAAVLGLAVDTNDVLGEGMGDKAVEALPRWMDGPSAVMCTHGDVVERLLAELADRGIDLGRRPVAPKGSVWVLTGSKGTVRSARYLPPPA
;
A
#
# COMPACT_ATOMS: atom_id res chain seq x y z
N MET A 1 -10.75 -11.07 -6.95
CA MET A 1 -9.51 -10.90 -6.17
C MET A 1 -9.11 -9.43 -6.18
N THR A 2 -8.80 -8.88 -5.05
CA THR A 2 -8.51 -7.45 -4.90
C THR A 2 -7.29 -7.25 -4.01
N ILE A 3 -6.37 -6.40 -4.47
CA ILE A 3 -5.29 -5.87 -3.64
C ILE A 3 -5.57 -4.39 -3.39
N LEU A 4 -5.61 -3.99 -2.13
CA LEU A 4 -5.63 -2.60 -1.73
C LEU A 4 -4.18 -2.18 -1.50
N LEU A 5 -3.61 -1.47 -2.46
CA LEU A 5 -2.21 -1.06 -2.43
C LEU A 5 -2.11 0.33 -1.79
N VAL A 6 -1.60 0.36 -0.57
CA VAL A 6 -1.52 1.57 0.26
C VAL A 6 -0.10 2.12 0.24
N ARG A 7 0.07 3.39 -0.09
CA ARG A 7 1.31 4.08 0.22
C ARG A 7 1.28 4.49 1.69
N HIS A 8 2.37 4.25 2.41
CA HIS A 8 2.44 4.63 3.83
C HIS A 8 2.02 6.09 4.06
N ALA A 9 1.45 6.35 5.22
CA ALA A 9 1.04 7.67 5.66
C ALA A 9 2.26 8.58 5.91
N ARG A 10 2.01 9.84 6.24
CA ARG A 10 3.09 10.82 6.45
C ARG A 10 4.03 10.38 7.57
N ALA A 11 5.32 10.36 7.26
CA ALA A 11 6.38 10.06 8.22
C ALA A 11 7.04 11.36 8.69
N GLY A 12 7.81 11.26 9.76
CA GLY A 12 8.68 12.35 10.19
C GLY A 12 9.68 12.73 9.10
N ARG A 13 10.25 13.93 9.20
CA ARG A 13 11.18 14.42 8.17
C ARG A 13 12.45 13.57 8.13
N ARG A 14 12.81 13.12 6.93
CA ARG A 14 14.00 12.29 6.70
C ARG A 14 15.28 13.04 7.12
N ASP A 15 15.37 14.34 6.86
CA ASP A 15 16.52 15.16 7.17
C ASP A 15 16.70 15.43 8.68
N ARG A 16 15.67 15.16 9.49
CA ARG A 16 15.71 15.30 10.96
C ARG A 16 15.79 13.97 11.69
N TRP A 17 15.65 12.87 10.98
CA TRP A 17 15.74 11.53 11.58
C TRP A 17 17.19 11.11 11.71
N ARG A 18 17.56 10.65 12.90
CA ARG A 18 18.90 10.12 13.19
C ARG A 18 18.81 8.61 13.34
N GLY A 19 19.67 7.89 12.62
CA GLY A 19 19.71 6.44 12.62
C GLY A 19 19.15 5.83 11.35
N ASP A 20 18.81 4.56 11.42
CA ASP A 20 18.33 3.78 10.27
C ASP A 20 16.96 4.31 9.80
N ASP A 21 16.87 4.68 8.52
CA ASP A 21 15.63 5.18 7.93
C ASP A 21 14.48 4.19 8.00
N ARG A 22 14.79 2.90 8.05
CA ARG A 22 13.77 1.85 8.21
C ARG A 22 12.99 1.97 9.52
N LEU A 23 13.58 2.59 10.53
CA LEU A 23 12.97 2.78 11.85
C LEU A 23 12.22 4.10 11.98
N ARG A 24 12.31 4.99 11.01
CA ARG A 24 11.66 6.30 11.05
C ARG A 24 10.14 6.14 11.08
N PRO A 25 9.47 6.61 12.16
CA PRO A 25 8.04 6.37 12.36
C PRO A 25 7.18 7.38 11.61
N LEU A 26 5.87 7.15 11.64
CA LEU A 26 4.89 8.13 11.18
C LEU A 26 4.98 9.40 12.04
N SER A 27 4.72 10.53 11.39
CA SER A 27 4.51 11.80 12.09
C SER A 27 3.15 11.80 12.80
N LYS A 28 2.89 12.82 13.60
CA LYS A 28 1.56 12.99 14.23
C LYS A 28 0.46 13.04 13.17
N ALA A 29 0.68 13.80 12.08
CA ALA A 29 -0.27 13.87 10.96
C ALA A 29 -0.44 12.50 10.28
N GLY A 30 0.65 11.74 10.12
CA GLY A 30 0.60 10.39 9.55
C GLY A 30 -0.15 9.41 10.42
N LYS A 31 -0.01 9.50 11.74
CA LYS A 31 -0.79 8.67 12.66
C LYS A 31 -2.29 8.97 12.56
N ALA A 32 -2.66 10.24 12.38
CA ALA A 32 -4.05 10.62 12.15
C ALA A 32 -4.58 10.06 10.83
N GLN A 33 -3.78 10.10 9.76
CA GLN A 33 -4.13 9.45 8.49
C GLN A 33 -4.34 7.94 8.66
N ALA A 34 -3.45 7.28 9.37
CA ALA A 34 -3.54 5.84 9.63
C ALA A 34 -4.81 5.49 10.43
N GLN A 35 -5.20 6.33 11.39
CA GLN A 35 -6.43 6.15 12.17
C GLN A 35 -7.70 6.31 11.31
N ALA A 36 -7.65 7.13 10.27
CA ALA A 36 -8.78 7.35 9.36
C ALA A 36 -8.87 6.29 8.24
N LEU A 37 -7.79 5.56 7.99
CA LEU A 37 -7.72 4.59 6.91
C LEU A 37 -8.70 3.42 7.04
N PRO A 38 -8.96 2.84 8.23
CA PRO A 38 -9.91 1.75 8.37
C PRO A 38 -11.30 2.06 7.83
N ASP A 39 -11.86 3.23 8.14
CA ASP A 39 -13.19 3.60 7.65
C ASP A 39 -13.21 3.66 6.12
N LEU A 40 -12.17 4.21 5.50
CA LEU A 40 -12.05 4.26 4.05
C LEU A 40 -12.00 2.86 3.45
N LEU A 41 -11.13 1.99 3.98
CA LEU A 41 -10.92 0.66 3.42
C LEU A 41 -12.10 -0.28 3.67
N LEU A 42 -12.70 -0.23 4.84
CA LEU A 42 -13.89 -1.03 5.15
C LEU A 42 -15.08 -0.59 4.31
N GLY A 43 -15.17 0.69 3.95
CA GLY A 43 -16.21 1.21 3.08
C GLY A 43 -16.15 0.71 1.63
N ILE A 44 -14.98 0.25 1.18
CA ILE A 44 -14.82 -0.32 -0.17
C ILE A 44 -15.51 -1.67 -0.28
N GLY A 45 -15.57 -2.41 0.82
CA GLY A 45 -16.09 -3.78 0.84
C GLY A 45 -15.04 -4.78 0.35
N GLY A 46 -15.44 -6.03 0.23
CA GLY A 46 -14.57 -7.11 -0.21
C GLY A 46 -13.84 -7.79 0.95
N ASP A 47 -13.01 -8.77 0.59
CA ASP A 47 -12.25 -9.56 1.55
C ASP A 47 -10.94 -8.84 1.94
N GLN A 48 -10.83 -8.47 3.21
CA GLN A 48 -9.64 -7.85 3.79
C GLN A 48 -9.06 -8.73 4.89
N SER A 49 -8.99 -10.03 4.63
CA SER A 49 -8.56 -11.02 5.62
C SER A 49 -7.04 -11.11 5.79
N ARG A 50 -6.27 -10.35 5.04
CA ARG A 50 -4.82 -10.44 5.02
C ARG A 50 -4.18 -9.07 4.89
N LEU A 51 -3.25 -8.76 5.82
CA LEU A 51 -2.50 -7.50 5.84
C LEU A 51 -1.02 -7.80 5.66
N VAL A 52 -0.40 -7.19 4.64
CA VAL A 52 1.02 -7.37 4.32
C VAL A 52 1.67 -6.01 4.20
N SER A 53 2.84 -5.84 4.79
CA SER A 53 3.53 -4.55 4.82
C SER A 53 5.00 -4.68 4.46
N SER A 54 5.55 -3.61 3.89
CA SER A 54 6.99 -3.38 3.95
C SER A 54 7.48 -3.52 5.39
N PRO A 55 8.69 -4.04 5.61
CA PRO A 55 9.27 -4.12 6.97
C PRO A 55 9.58 -2.76 7.61
N TRP A 56 9.55 -1.65 6.84
CA TRP A 56 9.80 -0.32 7.39
C TRP A 56 8.70 0.07 8.38
N VAL A 57 9.10 0.65 9.51
CA VAL A 57 8.18 1.01 10.60
C VAL A 57 7.01 1.86 10.13
N ARG A 58 7.26 2.87 9.27
CA ARG A 58 6.20 3.75 8.78
C ARG A 58 5.11 3.03 7.98
N CYS A 59 5.44 1.93 7.33
CA CYS A 59 4.45 1.11 6.62
C CYS A 59 3.65 0.24 7.59
N ILE A 60 4.32 -0.40 8.54
CA ILE A 60 3.68 -1.23 9.57
C ILE A 60 2.71 -0.36 10.39
N GLU A 61 3.16 0.82 10.81
CA GLU A 61 2.33 1.74 11.59
C GLU A 61 1.10 2.24 10.80
N THR A 62 1.22 2.36 9.47
CA THR A 62 0.10 2.76 8.62
C THR A 62 -1.04 1.73 8.68
N LEU A 63 -0.71 0.44 8.74
CA LEU A 63 -1.71 -0.63 8.81
C LEU A 63 -2.12 -1.01 10.24
N ALA A 64 -1.41 -0.53 11.26
CA ALA A 64 -1.67 -0.94 12.64
C ALA A 64 -3.12 -0.65 13.12
N PRO A 65 -3.72 0.53 12.84
CA PRO A 65 -5.11 0.75 13.22
C PRO A 65 -6.09 -0.20 12.53
N LEU A 66 -5.88 -0.48 11.25
CA LEU A 66 -6.71 -1.44 10.51
C LEU A 66 -6.56 -2.86 11.10
N ALA A 67 -5.34 -3.25 11.42
CA ALA A 67 -5.06 -4.54 12.05
C ALA A 67 -5.81 -4.69 13.36
N ALA A 68 -5.83 -3.64 14.18
CA ALA A 68 -6.56 -3.64 15.45
C ALA A 68 -8.08 -3.80 15.24
N VAL A 69 -8.66 -3.09 14.27
CA VAL A 69 -10.09 -3.18 13.96
C VAL A 69 -10.47 -4.58 13.46
N LEU A 70 -9.62 -5.18 12.62
CA LEU A 70 -9.90 -6.49 12.02
C LEU A 70 -9.47 -7.66 12.89
N GLY A 71 -8.71 -7.43 13.96
CA GLY A 71 -8.16 -8.50 14.78
C GLY A 71 -7.13 -9.35 14.03
N LEU A 72 -6.37 -8.75 13.12
CA LEU A 72 -5.38 -9.43 12.29
C LEU A 72 -3.96 -8.98 12.62
N ALA A 73 -3.00 -9.87 12.39
CA ALA A 73 -1.58 -9.51 12.41
C ALA A 73 -1.19 -8.83 11.08
N VAL A 74 -0.17 -7.98 11.13
CA VAL A 74 0.47 -7.43 9.95
C VAL A 74 1.67 -8.30 9.62
N ASP A 75 1.62 -9.02 8.51
CA ASP A 75 2.78 -9.76 8.00
C ASP A 75 3.68 -8.82 7.23
N THR A 76 4.98 -9.13 7.17
CA THR A 76 5.93 -8.33 6.39
C THR A 76 6.42 -9.09 5.16
N ASN A 77 6.75 -8.34 4.12
CA ASN A 77 7.34 -8.85 2.89
C ASN A 77 8.40 -7.87 2.40
N ASP A 78 9.64 -8.34 2.29
CA ASP A 78 10.78 -7.51 1.89
C ASP A 78 10.60 -6.89 0.50
N VAL A 79 9.84 -7.54 -0.37
CA VAL A 79 9.58 -7.05 -1.74
C VAL A 79 8.71 -5.79 -1.75
N LEU A 80 8.05 -5.47 -0.64
CA LEU A 80 7.33 -4.20 -0.47
C LEU A 80 8.23 -3.08 0.07
N GLY A 81 9.49 -3.37 0.35
CA GLY A 81 10.45 -2.39 0.86
C GLY A 81 10.81 -1.30 -0.15
N GLU A 82 11.32 -0.18 0.36
CA GLU A 82 11.80 0.91 -0.48
C GLU A 82 12.92 0.40 -1.41
N GLY A 83 12.89 0.81 -2.67
CA GLY A 83 13.87 0.37 -3.68
C GLY A 83 13.53 -0.96 -4.35
N MET A 84 12.44 -1.62 -3.98
CA MET A 84 12.09 -2.96 -4.47
C MET A 84 11.08 -2.98 -5.61
N GLY A 85 10.87 -1.84 -6.29
CA GLY A 85 9.83 -1.73 -7.32
C GLY A 85 9.90 -2.78 -8.43
N ASP A 86 11.09 -3.08 -8.95
CA ASP A 86 11.23 -4.09 -10.02
C ASP A 86 10.87 -5.50 -9.51
N LYS A 87 11.27 -5.83 -8.28
CA LYS A 87 10.91 -7.11 -7.69
C LYS A 87 9.42 -7.19 -7.35
N ALA A 88 8.80 -6.07 -7.02
CA ALA A 88 7.36 -5.99 -6.82
C ALA A 88 6.61 -6.28 -8.14
N VAL A 89 7.09 -5.73 -9.25
CA VAL A 89 6.53 -6.04 -10.58
C VAL A 89 6.63 -7.53 -10.89
N GLU A 90 7.75 -8.16 -10.59
CA GLU A 90 7.93 -9.60 -10.78
C GLU A 90 6.99 -10.42 -9.89
N ALA A 91 6.71 -9.95 -8.68
CA ALA A 91 5.86 -10.64 -7.71
C ALA A 91 4.36 -10.43 -7.97
N LEU A 92 3.98 -9.37 -8.67
CA LEU A 92 2.59 -8.98 -8.85
C LEU A 92 1.68 -10.09 -9.40
N PRO A 93 2.07 -10.86 -10.44
CA PRO A 93 1.22 -11.96 -10.90
C PRO A 93 0.91 -13.00 -9.82
N ARG A 94 1.91 -13.33 -9.00
CA ARG A 94 1.71 -14.28 -7.90
C ARG A 94 0.79 -13.70 -6.82
N TRP A 95 0.93 -12.40 -6.51
CA TRP A 95 0.03 -11.74 -5.58
C TRP A 95 -1.41 -11.71 -6.10
N MET A 96 -1.59 -11.48 -7.39
CA MET A 96 -2.91 -11.44 -8.04
C MET A 96 -3.53 -12.82 -8.22
N ASP A 97 -2.77 -13.89 -8.04
CA ASP A 97 -3.26 -15.28 -8.06
C ASP A 97 -3.53 -15.81 -6.64
N GLY A 98 -3.18 -15.05 -5.63
CA GLY A 98 -3.37 -15.40 -4.22
C GLY A 98 -4.66 -14.82 -3.64
N PRO A 99 -4.81 -14.88 -2.30
CA PRO A 99 -5.95 -14.29 -1.62
C PRO A 99 -5.90 -12.76 -1.68
N SER A 100 -7.05 -12.13 -1.59
CA SER A 100 -7.15 -10.68 -1.48
C SER A 100 -6.41 -10.18 -0.23
N ALA A 101 -5.79 -8.99 -0.35
CA ALA A 101 -4.96 -8.45 0.70
C ALA A 101 -4.94 -6.92 0.69
N VAL A 102 -4.61 -6.35 1.84
CA VAL A 102 -4.18 -4.95 1.95
C VAL A 102 -2.67 -4.97 2.05
N MET A 103 -2.00 -4.25 1.16
CA MET A 103 -0.53 -4.19 1.12
C MET A 103 -0.06 -2.75 1.29
N CYS A 104 0.83 -2.51 2.24
CA CYS A 104 1.40 -1.19 2.46
C CYS A 104 2.86 -1.14 2.01
N THR A 105 3.20 -0.12 1.23
CA THR A 105 4.52 0.03 0.64
C THR A 105 4.90 1.52 0.48
N HIS A 106 5.93 1.78 -0.27
CA HIS A 106 6.54 3.09 -0.47
C HIS A 106 6.13 3.70 -1.82
N GLY A 107 6.30 5.02 -1.95
CA GLY A 107 5.93 5.74 -3.16
C GLY A 107 6.61 5.23 -4.42
N ASP A 108 7.91 4.93 -4.36
CA ASP A 108 8.66 4.41 -5.50
C ASP A 108 8.14 3.05 -5.97
N VAL A 109 7.75 2.18 -5.05
CA VAL A 109 7.17 0.87 -5.39
C VAL A 109 5.79 1.04 -6.02
N VAL A 110 4.92 1.89 -5.45
CA VAL A 110 3.60 2.16 -6.04
C VAL A 110 3.76 2.73 -7.45
N GLU A 111 4.62 3.72 -7.61
CA GLU A 111 4.86 4.35 -8.92
C GLU A 111 5.37 3.35 -9.96
N ARG A 112 6.29 2.45 -9.56
CA ARG A 112 6.81 1.42 -10.46
C ARG A 112 5.72 0.42 -10.86
N LEU A 113 4.88 0.00 -9.93
CA LEU A 113 3.76 -0.90 -10.23
C LEU A 113 2.75 -0.22 -11.16
N LEU A 114 2.43 1.05 -10.92
CA LEU A 114 1.52 1.80 -11.78
C LEU A 114 2.07 1.96 -13.20
N ALA A 115 3.36 2.24 -13.33
CA ALA A 115 4.00 2.33 -14.65
C ALA A 115 3.88 1.01 -15.42
N GLU A 116 4.09 -0.11 -14.76
CA GLU A 116 3.93 -1.44 -15.37
C GLU A 116 2.50 -1.69 -15.81
N LEU A 117 1.51 -1.33 -14.98
CA LEU A 117 0.11 -1.49 -15.33
C LEU A 117 -0.28 -0.62 -16.52
N ALA A 118 0.21 0.62 -16.58
CA ALA A 118 -0.01 1.51 -17.72
C ALA A 118 0.57 0.92 -19.01
N ASP A 119 1.77 0.36 -18.94
CA ASP A 119 2.42 -0.28 -20.08
C ASP A 119 1.63 -1.49 -20.59
N ARG A 120 0.88 -2.15 -19.71
CA ARG A 120 -0.01 -3.26 -20.06
C ARG A 120 -1.40 -2.82 -20.52
N GLY A 121 -1.63 -1.51 -20.62
CA GLY A 121 -2.90 -0.97 -21.12
C GLY A 121 -3.98 -0.80 -20.07
N ILE A 122 -3.65 -0.89 -18.78
CA ILE A 122 -4.64 -0.65 -17.71
C ILE A 122 -4.87 0.86 -17.60
N ASP A 123 -6.15 1.25 -17.59
CA ASP A 123 -6.52 2.65 -17.41
C ASP A 123 -6.32 3.08 -15.96
N LEU A 124 -5.41 4.03 -15.75
CA LEU A 124 -5.10 4.59 -14.42
C LEU A 124 -5.70 5.99 -14.23
N GLY A 125 -6.53 6.45 -15.16
CA GLY A 125 -7.01 7.82 -15.14
C GLY A 125 -6.01 8.78 -15.78
N ARG A 126 -6.32 10.07 -15.72
CA ARG A 126 -5.55 11.12 -16.43
C ARG A 126 -4.17 11.37 -15.87
N ARG A 127 -4.06 11.37 -14.54
CA ARG A 127 -2.80 11.69 -13.83
C ARG A 127 -2.64 10.74 -12.68
N PRO A 128 -2.07 9.56 -12.91
CA PRO A 128 -1.86 8.62 -11.83
C PRO A 128 -0.90 9.21 -10.80
N VAL A 129 -1.36 9.29 -9.55
CA VAL A 129 -0.61 9.84 -8.42
C VAL A 129 -0.66 8.85 -7.27
N ALA A 130 0.28 8.95 -6.36
CA ALA A 130 0.34 8.11 -5.17
C ALA A 130 0.83 8.93 -3.97
N PRO A 131 0.06 9.94 -3.53
CA PRO A 131 0.44 10.69 -2.33
C PRO A 131 0.40 9.81 -1.09
N LYS A 132 1.11 10.24 -0.06
CA LYS A 132 1.20 9.50 1.21
C LYS A 132 -0.20 9.27 1.80
N GLY A 133 -0.49 8.03 2.15
CA GLY A 133 -1.80 7.63 2.67
C GLY A 133 -2.84 7.30 1.60
N SER A 134 -2.51 7.44 0.31
CA SER A 134 -3.41 7.07 -0.78
C SER A 134 -3.47 5.56 -0.99
N VAL A 135 -4.51 5.13 -1.68
CA VAL A 135 -4.77 3.72 -1.98
C VAL A 135 -5.06 3.55 -3.46
N TRP A 136 -4.51 2.50 -4.05
CA TRP A 136 -4.91 2.00 -5.36
C TRP A 136 -5.61 0.66 -5.19
N VAL A 137 -6.84 0.56 -5.70
CA VAL A 137 -7.62 -0.68 -5.67
C VAL A 137 -7.33 -1.44 -6.95
N LEU A 138 -6.58 -2.54 -6.83
CA LEU A 138 -6.23 -3.39 -7.96
C LEU A 138 -7.15 -4.60 -7.96
N THR A 139 -7.95 -4.77 -9.02
CA THR A 139 -8.83 -5.92 -9.15
C THR A 139 -8.44 -6.76 -10.35
N GLY A 140 -8.64 -8.06 -10.24
CA GLY A 140 -8.31 -8.98 -11.30
C GLY A 140 -8.49 -10.42 -10.92
N SER A 141 -7.92 -11.31 -11.72
CA SER A 141 -7.99 -12.74 -11.51
C SER A 141 -6.88 -13.45 -12.29
N LYS A 142 -6.56 -14.67 -11.86
CA LYS A 142 -5.61 -15.55 -12.56
C LYS A 142 -4.26 -14.87 -12.83
N GLY A 143 -3.76 -14.18 -11.81
CA GLY A 143 -2.45 -13.51 -11.89
C GLY A 143 -2.42 -12.21 -12.68
N THR A 144 -3.57 -11.71 -13.14
CA THR A 144 -3.64 -10.52 -14.01
C THR A 144 -4.50 -9.44 -13.38
N VAL A 145 -3.96 -8.21 -13.30
CA VAL A 145 -4.73 -7.02 -12.95
C VAL A 145 -5.62 -6.65 -14.14
N ARG A 146 -6.90 -6.44 -13.88
CA ARG A 146 -7.89 -6.05 -14.89
C ARG A 146 -8.29 -4.59 -14.77
N SER A 147 -8.28 -4.05 -13.56
CA SER A 147 -8.61 -2.65 -13.31
C SER A 147 -7.84 -2.10 -12.12
N ALA A 148 -7.64 -0.80 -12.12
CA ALA A 148 -6.99 -0.08 -11.03
C ALA A 148 -7.76 1.22 -10.78
N ARG A 149 -8.06 1.50 -9.52
CA ARG A 149 -8.81 2.69 -9.12
C ARG A 149 -8.10 3.42 -8.00
N TYR A 150 -7.95 4.73 -8.16
CA TYR A 150 -7.32 5.59 -7.18
C TYR A 150 -8.30 6.05 -6.10
N LEU A 151 -7.86 6.03 -4.85
CA LEU A 151 -8.55 6.63 -3.71
C LEU A 151 -7.61 7.63 -3.05
N PRO A 152 -8.02 8.90 -2.91
CA PRO A 152 -7.17 9.89 -2.24
C PRO A 152 -6.97 9.54 -0.76
N PRO A 153 -5.90 10.07 -0.13
CA PRO A 153 -5.68 9.84 1.29
C PRO A 153 -6.84 10.40 2.11
N PRO A 154 -7.12 9.82 3.28
CA PRO A 154 -8.09 10.39 4.21
C PRO A 154 -7.71 11.83 4.57
N ALA A 155 -8.71 12.68 4.68
CA ALA A 155 -8.51 14.08 5.02
C ALA A 155 -8.00 14.28 6.46
#